data_415e5f7670efe288ed2b17d9f657ff3b
#
_entry.id   415e5f7670efe288ed2b17d9f657ff3b
#
_cell.length_a   1.000
_cell.length_b   1.000
_cell.length_c   1.000
_cell.angle_alpha   90.00
_cell.angle_beta   90.00
_cell.angle_gamma   90.00
#
_symmetry.space_group_name_H-M   'P 1'
#
loop_
_entity.id
_entity.type
_entity.pdbx_description
1 polymer ?
#
loop_
_entity_poly.entity_id
_entity_poly.type
_entity_poly.pdbx_seq_one_letter_code
_entity_poly.pdbx_strand_id
1 'polypeptide(L)'
;MSKGRYGIHGGQYVPETLMNEIINLENAYEHYKNDPEFVQELDTLLREYANRPSLLYYAENMTKDLGGAKIYFKREAKIFLKREDLNHTGAHKINNALGQVLLAHRMGKKKIIAETGAGQHGVATATAAALMGLECEIFMGKEDTVRQALNVYRMELLGAKVHPVTTG
;
A
#
# COMPACT_ATOMS: atom_id res chain seq x y z
N MET A 1 -14.67 15.46 19.81
CA MET A 1 -14.88 14.02 19.53
C MET A 1 -13.70 13.28 20.10
N SER A 2 -13.91 12.13 20.73
CA SER A 2 -12.80 11.29 21.18
C SER A 2 -12.02 10.76 19.95
N LYS A 3 -10.69 10.70 20.04
CA LYS A 3 -9.83 10.17 18.97
C LYS A 3 -10.32 8.78 18.51
N GLY A 4 -10.32 8.53 17.19
CA GLY A 4 -10.73 7.26 16.61
C GLY A 4 -12.22 6.94 16.69
N ARG A 5 -13.08 7.92 16.98
CA ARG A 5 -14.54 7.73 16.99
C ARG A 5 -15.24 8.73 16.07
N TYR A 6 -16.22 8.21 15.33
CA TYR A 6 -17.05 8.93 14.38
C TYR A 6 -18.52 8.68 14.74
N GLY A 7 -19.05 9.46 15.68
CA GLY A 7 -20.35 9.20 16.30
C GLY A 7 -20.36 7.91 17.11
N ILE A 8 -21.26 6.99 16.77
CA ILE A 8 -21.35 5.65 17.40
C ILE A 8 -20.33 4.65 16.85
N HIS A 9 -19.62 4.99 15.78
CA HIS A 9 -18.67 4.11 15.09
C HIS A 9 -17.23 4.41 15.52
N GLY A 10 -16.35 3.42 15.37
CA GLY A 10 -14.94 3.52 15.69
C GLY A 10 -14.60 3.07 17.11
N GLY A 11 -13.34 3.16 17.45
CA GLY A 11 -12.76 2.68 18.71
C GLY A 11 -11.57 1.75 18.43
N GLN A 12 -10.94 1.29 19.51
CA GLN A 12 -9.79 0.38 19.46
C GLN A 12 -10.21 -0.96 20.06
N TYR A 13 -10.55 -1.91 19.19
CA TYR A 13 -10.99 -3.25 19.60
C TYR A 13 -9.92 -4.28 19.24
N VAL A 14 -8.81 -4.26 19.96
CA VAL A 14 -7.67 -5.15 19.80
C VAL A 14 -7.36 -5.84 21.12
N PRO A 15 -6.68 -7.01 21.12
CA PRO A 15 -6.22 -7.63 22.35
C PRO A 15 -5.37 -6.68 23.19
N GLU A 16 -5.54 -6.73 24.51
CA GLU A 16 -4.85 -5.85 25.47
C GLU A 16 -3.32 -5.90 25.30
N THR A 17 -2.78 -7.06 24.93
CA THR A 17 -1.35 -7.25 24.65
C THR A 17 -0.82 -6.38 23.53
N LEU A 18 -1.68 -5.92 22.60
CA LEU A 18 -1.30 -5.04 21.49
C LEU A 18 -1.56 -3.56 21.77
N MET A 19 -2.28 -3.24 22.84
CA MET A 19 -2.75 -1.87 23.11
C MET A 19 -1.59 -0.87 23.22
N ASN A 20 -0.50 -1.24 23.89
CA ASN A 20 0.66 -0.36 24.04
C ASN A 20 1.30 -0.01 22.67
N GLU A 21 1.40 -0.99 21.77
CA GLU A 21 1.94 -0.74 20.41
C GLU A 21 0.98 0.12 19.58
N ILE A 22 -0.32 -0.03 19.72
CA ILE A 22 -1.31 0.82 19.05
C ILE A 22 -1.22 2.27 19.54
N ILE A 23 -1.03 2.48 20.85
CA ILE A 23 -0.84 3.81 21.43
C ILE A 23 0.49 4.42 20.93
N ASN A 24 1.56 3.64 20.87
CA ASN A 24 2.85 4.08 20.35
C ASN A 24 2.74 4.48 18.88
N LEU A 25 2.02 3.68 18.07
CA LEU A 25 1.76 4.00 16.67
C LEU A 25 0.95 5.28 16.50
N GLU A 26 -0.10 5.47 17.32
CA GLU A 26 -0.92 6.69 17.29
C GLU A 26 -0.09 7.93 17.62
N ASN A 27 0.74 7.85 18.65
CA ASN A 27 1.64 8.96 19.04
C ASN A 27 2.67 9.25 17.94
N ALA A 28 3.27 8.23 17.35
CA ALA A 28 4.21 8.40 16.26
C ALA A 28 3.54 9.03 15.04
N TYR A 29 2.34 8.57 14.66
CA TYR A 29 1.58 9.15 13.55
C TYR A 29 1.25 10.63 13.80
N GLU A 30 0.77 10.98 15.01
CA GLU A 30 0.46 12.37 15.37
C GLU A 30 1.69 13.28 15.32
N HIS A 31 2.86 12.74 15.67
CA HIS A 31 4.13 13.45 15.58
C HIS A 31 4.57 13.63 14.11
N TYR A 32 4.70 12.52 13.38
CA TYR A 32 5.31 12.53 12.04
C TYR A 32 4.41 13.07 10.93
N LYS A 33 3.08 13.00 11.04
CA LYS A 33 2.17 13.50 9.99
C LYS A 33 2.36 14.97 9.62
N ASN A 34 2.90 15.78 10.53
CA ASN A 34 3.19 17.20 10.32
C ASN A 34 4.69 17.52 10.44
N ASP A 35 5.55 16.52 10.61
CA ASP A 35 6.99 16.70 10.66
C ASP A 35 7.52 17.01 9.24
N PRO A 36 8.17 18.18 9.03
CA PRO A 36 8.60 18.59 7.70
C PRO A 36 9.59 17.63 7.05
N GLU A 37 10.50 17.03 7.82
CA GLU A 37 11.50 16.09 7.29
C GLU A 37 10.84 14.80 6.83
N PHE A 38 9.93 14.26 7.65
CA PHE A 38 9.16 13.07 7.29
C PHE A 38 8.31 13.29 6.04
N VAL A 39 7.58 14.40 5.97
CA VAL A 39 6.72 14.74 4.84
C VAL A 39 7.54 14.91 3.56
N GLN A 40 8.69 15.58 3.65
CA GLN A 40 9.59 15.78 2.50
C GLN A 40 10.19 14.45 2.03
N GLU A 41 10.63 13.60 2.95
CA GLU A 41 11.16 12.27 2.61
C GLU A 41 10.11 11.40 1.94
N LEU A 42 8.89 11.35 2.51
CA LEU A 42 7.76 10.62 1.92
C LEU A 42 7.40 11.15 0.53
N ASP A 43 7.33 12.47 0.34
CA ASP A 43 7.03 13.08 -0.96
C ASP A 43 8.11 12.75 -2.00
N THR A 44 9.37 12.76 -1.61
CA THR A 44 10.49 12.35 -2.47
C THR A 44 10.38 10.88 -2.86
N LEU A 45 10.10 9.99 -1.90
CA LEU A 45 9.90 8.56 -2.18
C LEU A 45 8.69 8.32 -3.09
N LEU A 46 7.60 9.03 -2.88
CA LEU A 46 6.42 8.91 -3.74
C LEU A 46 6.72 9.38 -5.16
N ARG A 47 7.43 10.47 -5.34
CA ARG A 47 7.74 11.05 -6.66
C ARG A 47 8.83 10.28 -7.38
N GLU A 48 9.96 10.01 -6.74
CA GLU A 48 11.16 9.50 -7.41
C GLU A 48 11.22 7.96 -7.42
N TYR A 49 10.64 7.31 -6.41
CA TYR A 49 10.65 5.86 -6.31
C TYR A 49 9.31 5.21 -6.74
N ALA A 50 8.18 5.75 -6.29
CA ALA A 50 6.87 5.20 -6.63
C ALA A 50 6.28 5.74 -7.95
N ASN A 51 6.94 6.69 -8.63
CA ASN A 51 6.50 7.34 -9.87
C ASN A 51 5.15 8.08 -9.72
N ARG A 52 4.96 8.78 -8.60
CA ARG A 52 3.76 9.60 -8.37
C ARG A 52 3.97 11.05 -8.84
N PRO A 53 2.92 11.74 -9.31
CA PRO A 53 1.57 11.19 -9.59
C PRO A 53 1.57 10.30 -10.83
N SER A 54 0.81 9.19 -10.78
CA SER A 54 0.61 8.35 -11.96
C SER A 54 -0.15 9.11 -13.05
N LEU A 55 0.22 8.87 -14.31
CA LEU A 55 -0.32 9.60 -15.44
C LEU A 55 -1.78 9.23 -15.71
N LEU A 56 -2.53 10.19 -16.25
CA LEU A 56 -3.86 10.00 -16.78
C LEU A 56 -3.75 9.89 -18.32
N TYR A 57 -4.14 8.75 -18.85
CA TYR A 57 -4.07 8.47 -20.29
C TYR A 57 -5.46 8.54 -20.92
N TYR A 58 -5.59 9.30 -21.99
CA TYR A 58 -6.82 9.35 -22.79
C TYR A 58 -6.85 8.16 -23.78
N ALA A 59 -7.81 7.24 -23.58
CA ALA A 59 -8.00 6.06 -24.42
C ALA A 59 -8.89 6.40 -25.64
N GLU A 60 -8.32 7.09 -26.62
CA GLU A 60 -9.07 7.65 -27.75
C GLU A 60 -9.78 6.57 -28.59
N ASN A 61 -9.08 5.50 -28.95
CA ASN A 61 -9.65 4.44 -29.77
C ASN A 61 -10.80 3.72 -29.04
N MET A 62 -10.59 3.39 -27.77
CA MET A 62 -11.62 2.77 -26.93
C MET A 62 -12.83 3.67 -26.75
N THR A 63 -12.62 4.98 -26.64
CA THR A 63 -13.71 5.96 -26.59
C THR A 63 -14.51 5.98 -27.89
N LYS A 64 -13.84 5.91 -29.03
CA LYS A 64 -14.48 5.87 -30.36
C LYS A 64 -15.22 4.55 -30.59
N ASP A 65 -14.60 3.41 -30.26
CA ASP A 65 -15.16 2.07 -30.48
C ASP A 65 -16.43 1.82 -29.65
N LEU A 66 -16.46 2.31 -28.42
CA LEU A 66 -17.62 2.18 -27.54
C LEU A 66 -18.76 3.15 -27.89
N GLY A 67 -18.56 4.07 -28.83
CA GLY A 67 -19.60 4.96 -29.34
C GLY A 67 -20.18 5.92 -28.31
N GLY A 68 -19.47 6.14 -27.21
CA GLY A 68 -19.94 6.94 -26.08
C GLY A 68 -21.07 6.24 -25.33
N ALA A 69 -20.78 5.66 -24.17
CA ALA A 69 -21.84 5.22 -23.27
C ALA A 69 -22.79 6.40 -23.06
N LYS A 70 -24.05 6.21 -23.45
CA LYS A 70 -25.14 7.15 -23.16
C LYS A 70 -25.44 7.14 -21.65
N ILE A 71 -24.48 7.57 -20.86
CA ILE A 71 -24.74 7.97 -19.50
C ILE A 71 -24.90 9.49 -19.56
N TYR A 72 -26.08 9.94 -19.39
CA TYR A 72 -26.62 11.28 -19.27
C TYR A 72 -25.64 12.38 -18.83
N PHE A 73 -24.68 12.78 -19.66
CA PHE A 73 -24.16 14.14 -19.70
C PHE A 73 -23.75 14.47 -21.13
N LYS A 74 -24.41 15.50 -21.65
CA LYS A 74 -24.27 16.08 -22.97
C LYS A 74 -22.84 16.51 -23.21
N ARG A 75 -22.09 15.75 -23.98
CA ARG A 75 -20.83 15.99 -24.71
C ARG A 75 -19.89 14.79 -24.56
N GLU A 76 -19.32 14.38 -25.69
CA GLU A 76 -18.33 13.34 -25.92
C GLU A 76 -17.69 12.73 -24.67
N ALA A 77 -18.14 11.55 -24.27
CA ALA A 77 -17.56 10.86 -23.11
C ALA A 77 -16.14 10.42 -23.46
N LYS A 78 -15.15 11.04 -22.85
CA LYS A 78 -13.75 10.64 -22.93
C LYS A 78 -13.48 9.57 -21.90
N ILE A 79 -12.82 8.49 -22.30
CA ILE A 79 -12.32 7.46 -21.39
C ILE A 79 -10.89 7.80 -21.01
N PHE A 80 -10.65 7.95 -19.73
CA PHE A 80 -9.32 8.19 -19.15
C PHE A 80 -8.90 6.98 -18.33
N LEU A 81 -7.67 6.50 -18.54
CA LEU A 81 -7.07 5.45 -17.75
C LEU A 81 -6.09 6.06 -16.76
N LYS A 82 -6.36 5.90 -15.47
CA LYS A 82 -5.40 6.23 -14.42
C LYS A 82 -4.34 5.15 -14.36
N ARG A 83 -3.16 5.45 -14.87
CA ARG A 83 -2.07 4.50 -15.12
C ARG A 83 -1.33 4.11 -13.82
N GLU A 84 -2.03 3.44 -12.90
CA GLU A 84 -1.42 2.91 -11.66
C GLU A 84 -0.44 1.74 -11.93
N ASP A 85 -0.49 1.15 -13.10
CA ASP A 85 0.48 0.17 -13.62
C ASP A 85 1.88 0.75 -13.86
N LEU A 86 1.99 2.08 -13.99
CA LEU A 86 3.27 2.78 -14.12
C LEU A 86 3.94 3.08 -12.79
N ASN A 87 3.23 2.87 -11.68
CA ASN A 87 3.87 2.96 -10.37
C ASN A 87 4.92 1.87 -10.21
N HIS A 88 5.93 2.12 -9.38
CA HIS A 88 6.87 1.08 -8.99
C HIS A 88 6.11 -0.13 -8.41
N THR A 89 6.50 -1.34 -8.74
CA THR A 89 5.79 -2.62 -8.51
C THR A 89 4.59 -2.90 -9.42
N GLY A 90 4.18 -1.96 -10.28
CA GLY A 90 3.09 -2.15 -11.26
C GLY A 90 1.69 -2.02 -10.66
N ALA A 91 1.53 -1.45 -9.46
CA ALA A 91 0.23 -1.30 -8.81
C ALA A 91 0.22 -0.17 -7.77
N HIS A 92 -1.00 0.19 -7.32
CA HIS A 92 -1.21 1.30 -6.37
C HIS A 92 -0.71 1.02 -4.94
N LYS A 93 -0.49 -0.23 -4.56
CA LYS A 93 -0.15 -0.64 -3.18
C LYS A 93 1.17 -0.04 -2.67
N ILE A 94 2.11 0.27 -3.55
CA ILE A 94 3.38 0.89 -3.16
C ILE A 94 3.17 2.24 -2.45
N ASN A 95 2.10 2.96 -2.75
CA ASN A 95 1.84 4.27 -2.17
C ASN A 95 1.64 4.21 -0.65
N ASN A 96 0.77 3.31 -0.18
CA ASN A 96 0.55 3.16 1.25
C ASN A 96 1.69 2.40 1.95
N ALA A 97 2.29 1.42 1.26
CA ALA A 97 3.39 0.65 1.82
C ALA A 97 4.60 1.53 2.15
N LEU A 98 4.97 2.46 1.27
CA LEU A 98 6.06 3.40 1.54
C LEU A 98 5.80 4.25 2.78
N GLY A 99 4.61 4.84 2.92
CA GLY A 99 4.28 5.66 4.08
C GLY A 99 4.28 4.87 5.39
N GLN A 100 3.71 3.67 5.38
CA GLN A 100 3.65 2.81 6.57
C GLN A 100 5.05 2.30 6.97
N VAL A 101 5.85 1.85 6.01
CA VAL A 101 7.20 1.34 6.31
C VAL A 101 8.13 2.48 6.73
N LEU A 102 8.02 3.67 6.12
CA LEU A 102 8.77 4.85 6.55
C LEU A 102 8.43 5.23 7.99
N LEU A 103 7.14 5.24 8.35
CA LEU A 103 6.71 5.49 9.73
C LEU A 103 7.29 4.45 10.70
N ALA A 104 7.19 3.16 10.36
CA ALA A 104 7.75 2.09 11.17
C ALA A 104 9.26 2.21 11.34
N HIS A 105 9.99 2.59 10.27
CA HIS A 105 11.42 2.85 10.30
C HIS A 105 11.76 4.00 11.26
N ARG A 106 11.03 5.12 11.19
CA ARG A 106 11.18 6.27 12.09
C ARG A 106 10.82 5.93 13.56
N MET A 107 9.95 4.96 13.78
CA MET A 107 9.66 4.38 15.11
C MET A 107 10.75 3.42 15.61
N GLY A 108 11.84 3.21 14.85
CA GLY A 108 12.93 2.31 15.20
C GLY A 108 12.61 0.82 15.07
N LYS A 109 11.51 0.46 14.38
CA LYS A 109 11.18 -0.94 14.12
C LYS A 109 12.23 -1.56 13.20
N LYS A 110 12.54 -2.84 13.42
CA LYS A 110 13.55 -3.58 12.66
C LYS A 110 12.94 -4.59 11.71
N LYS A 111 11.67 -4.91 11.92
CA LYS A 111 10.93 -5.92 11.16
C LYS A 111 9.56 -5.39 10.77
N ILE A 112 9.18 -5.67 9.54
CA ILE A 112 7.85 -5.40 8.98
C ILE A 112 7.12 -6.72 8.79
N ILE A 113 5.86 -6.77 9.16
CA ILE A 113 4.98 -7.92 8.97
C ILE A 113 3.79 -7.44 8.16
N ALA A 114 3.40 -8.22 7.15
CA ALA A 114 2.19 -7.95 6.39
C ALA A 114 1.45 -9.24 6.02
N GLU A 115 0.16 -9.11 5.87
CA GLU A 115 -0.71 -10.11 5.25
C GLU A 115 -0.90 -9.75 3.78
N THR A 116 -1.10 -10.75 2.92
CA THR A 116 -1.44 -10.54 1.52
C THR A 116 -2.29 -11.69 0.98
N GLY A 117 -3.32 -11.36 0.19
CA GLY A 117 -4.08 -12.34 -0.59
C GLY A 117 -3.43 -12.57 -1.96
N ALA A 118 -3.77 -11.78 -2.98
CA ALA A 118 -3.22 -11.90 -4.34
C ALA A 118 -1.71 -11.54 -4.48
N GLY A 119 -1.04 -11.14 -3.41
CA GLY A 119 0.39 -10.88 -3.39
C GLY A 119 0.81 -9.43 -3.65
N GLN A 120 -0.05 -8.57 -4.17
CA GLN A 120 0.34 -7.18 -4.53
C GLN A 120 0.74 -6.34 -3.32
N HIS A 121 0.03 -6.49 -2.19
CA HIS A 121 0.40 -5.81 -0.96
C HIS A 121 1.72 -6.35 -0.39
N GLY A 122 1.90 -7.67 -0.42
CA GLY A 122 3.14 -8.32 -0.01
C GLY A 122 4.34 -7.84 -0.80
N VAL A 123 4.24 -7.80 -2.14
CA VAL A 123 5.31 -7.29 -3.01
C VAL A 123 5.62 -5.82 -2.70
N ALA A 124 4.61 -4.97 -2.53
CA ALA A 124 4.82 -3.56 -2.20
C ALA A 124 5.49 -3.39 -0.82
N THR A 125 5.06 -4.15 0.17
CA THR A 125 5.65 -4.12 1.52
C THR A 125 7.09 -4.64 1.52
N ALA A 126 7.37 -5.77 0.84
CA ALA A 126 8.71 -6.29 0.69
C ALA A 126 9.64 -5.29 -0.01
N THR A 127 9.13 -4.61 -1.06
CA THR A 127 9.86 -3.56 -1.78
C THR A 127 10.23 -2.39 -0.86
N ALA A 128 9.27 -1.87 -0.10
CA ALA A 128 9.52 -0.76 0.81
C ALA A 128 10.44 -1.16 1.98
N ALA A 129 10.30 -2.39 2.51
CA ALA A 129 11.17 -2.92 3.56
C ALA A 129 12.62 -3.09 3.06
N ALA A 130 12.81 -3.64 1.86
CA ALA A 130 14.13 -3.78 1.24
C ALA A 130 14.79 -2.43 1.02
N LEU A 131 14.04 -1.42 0.53
CA LEU A 131 14.54 -0.06 0.34
C LEU A 131 15.08 0.55 1.64
N MET A 132 14.44 0.25 2.78
CA MET A 132 14.81 0.80 4.09
C MET A 132 15.68 -0.14 4.93
N GLY A 133 16.14 -1.26 4.37
CA GLY A 133 17.00 -2.23 5.06
C GLY A 133 16.34 -2.91 6.25
N LEU A 134 15.03 -3.15 6.20
CA LEU A 134 14.25 -3.79 7.26
C LEU A 134 13.97 -5.25 6.92
N GLU A 135 13.95 -6.11 7.94
CA GLU A 135 13.43 -7.48 7.79
C GLU A 135 11.95 -7.45 7.40
N CYS A 136 11.54 -8.41 6.55
CA CYS A 136 10.16 -8.48 6.11
C CYS A 136 9.63 -9.92 6.17
N GLU A 137 8.48 -10.10 6.82
CA GLU A 137 7.75 -11.37 6.86
C GLU A 137 6.34 -11.15 6.30
N ILE A 138 5.96 -12.00 5.34
CA ILE A 138 4.67 -11.92 4.65
C ILE A 138 3.87 -13.18 4.92
N PHE A 139 2.65 -13.05 5.39
CA PHE A 139 1.71 -14.14 5.61
C PHE A 139 0.71 -14.19 4.46
N MET A 140 0.62 -15.36 3.81
CA MET A 140 -0.20 -15.53 2.61
C MET A 140 -0.92 -16.89 2.66
N GLY A 141 -2.17 -16.94 2.23
CA GLY A 141 -2.92 -18.18 2.14
C GLY A 141 -2.17 -19.23 1.31
N LYS A 142 -2.10 -20.49 1.81
CA LYS A 142 -1.36 -21.57 1.16
C LYS A 142 -1.77 -21.78 -0.30
N GLU A 143 -3.06 -21.73 -0.60
CA GLU A 143 -3.54 -21.85 -1.98
C GLU A 143 -3.08 -20.68 -2.85
N ASP A 144 -3.10 -19.48 -2.30
CA ASP A 144 -2.69 -18.28 -2.99
C ASP A 144 -1.17 -18.25 -3.25
N THR A 145 -0.36 -18.84 -2.36
CA THR A 145 1.08 -18.96 -2.62
C THR A 145 1.37 -19.78 -3.89
N VAL A 146 0.54 -20.76 -4.21
CA VAL A 146 0.65 -21.54 -5.45
C VAL A 146 0.10 -20.77 -6.64
N ARG A 147 -1.12 -20.19 -6.52
CA ARG A 147 -1.77 -19.43 -7.59
C ARG A 147 -0.97 -18.20 -8.01
N GLN A 148 -0.30 -17.59 -7.06
CA GLN A 148 0.46 -16.33 -7.22
C GLN A 148 1.96 -16.54 -7.04
N ALA A 149 2.47 -17.69 -7.48
CA ALA A 149 3.89 -18.10 -7.31
C ALA A 149 4.87 -17.00 -7.82
N LEU A 150 4.52 -16.26 -8.88
CA LEU A 150 5.33 -15.15 -9.37
C LEU A 150 5.48 -14.03 -8.34
N ASN A 151 4.41 -13.71 -7.61
CA ASN A 151 4.46 -12.69 -6.56
C ASN A 151 5.22 -13.20 -5.35
N VAL A 152 5.10 -14.49 -5.00
CA VAL A 152 5.92 -15.13 -3.96
C VAL A 152 7.41 -15.00 -4.32
N TYR A 153 7.79 -15.39 -5.53
CA TYR A 153 9.16 -15.24 -6.02
C TYR A 153 9.69 -13.80 -5.93
N ARG A 154 8.85 -12.81 -6.30
CA ARG A 154 9.23 -11.39 -6.19
C ARG A 154 9.48 -10.97 -4.75
N MET A 155 8.63 -11.40 -3.82
CA MET A 155 8.80 -11.10 -2.38
C MET A 155 10.09 -11.72 -1.83
N GLU A 156 10.37 -12.98 -2.16
CA GLU A 156 11.59 -13.68 -1.75
C GLU A 156 12.85 -13.06 -2.37
N LEU A 157 12.81 -12.68 -3.65
CA LEU A 157 13.90 -11.96 -4.32
C LEU A 157 14.24 -10.63 -3.64
N LEU A 158 13.25 -9.96 -3.06
CA LEU A 158 13.39 -8.72 -2.27
C LEU A 158 13.84 -9.00 -0.82
N GLY A 159 14.10 -10.26 -0.46
CA GLY A 159 14.56 -10.67 0.87
C GLY A 159 13.46 -10.88 1.89
N ALA A 160 12.19 -10.84 1.50
CA ALA A 160 11.09 -11.14 2.41
C ALA A 160 10.93 -12.66 2.60
N LYS A 161 10.53 -13.05 3.81
CA LYS A 161 10.17 -14.43 4.13
C LYS A 161 8.65 -14.60 3.99
N VAL A 162 8.23 -15.50 3.10
CA VAL A 162 6.81 -15.78 2.88
C VAL A 162 6.38 -17.00 3.69
N HIS A 163 5.34 -16.85 4.49
CA HIS A 163 4.75 -17.88 5.33
C HIS A 163 3.39 -18.31 4.78
N PRO A 164 3.28 -19.55 4.26
CA PRO A 164 1.99 -20.10 3.85
C PRO A 164 1.11 -20.35 5.09
N VAL A 165 -0.12 -19.84 5.07
CA VAL A 165 -1.10 -20.03 6.14
C VAL A 165 -2.20 -20.97 5.66
N THR A 166 -2.46 -22.03 6.44
CA THR A 166 -3.45 -23.08 6.08
C THR A 166 -4.83 -22.83 6.69
N THR A 167 -4.91 -21.97 7.70
CA THR A 167 -6.15 -21.62 8.40
C THR A 167 -6.16 -20.11 8.68
N GLY A 168 -7.28 -19.47 8.44
CA GLY A 168 -7.51 -18.06 8.72
C GLY A 168 -9.01 -17.81 8.80
#